data_f3ad49c075d0068cd7769f1a4e5b9238
#
_entry.id   f3ad49c075d0068cd7769f1a4e5b9238
#
_cell.length_a   1.000
_cell.length_b   1.000
_cell.length_c   1.000
_cell.angle_alpha   90.00
_cell.angle_beta   90.00
_cell.angle_gamma   90.00
#
_symmetry.space_group_name_H-M   'P 1'
#
loop_
_entity.id
_entity.type
_entity.pdbx_description
1 polymer ?
#
loop_
_entity_poly.entity_id
_entity_poly.type
_entity_poly.pdbx_seq_one_letter_code
_entity_poly.pdbx_strand_id
1 'polypeptide(L)'
;MTVNSSRNALKRRTWALFVFFFLPGLLMASWATRTPAIRDILSVSIAEMGGVLFGLSIGSMSGILCSAWLVKRFGTRNVILVTMSCALIGMMILSLALWLTSPLLFAVGLGVFGASFGSAEVAINVEGAAVEREMNKTVLPMMHGFYSLGTLAGAGVGMALTAFGVPATVHILLAALVGIAPIYIAIQAIPDGTGKNAADGTQHGEKGVPFYRDIQLLLIGVVVLAMAFAEGSANDWLPLLMVDGHGFSPTSGSLIYAGFTLGMTVGRFTGGWFIDRYSRVAVVRASALMGALGIGLIIFVDSAWVAGVSVVLWGLGASLGFPLTISAASDTGPDAPTRVSVVATTGYLAFLVGPPLLGYLGEHYGLRSAMLVVLALVILAAIVAKAVAKPDTKTQTAMENS
;
A
#
# COMPACT_ATOMS: atom_id res chain seq x y z
N MET A 1 5.33 35.61 17.56
CA MET A 1 4.15 34.84 17.10
C MET A 1 3.42 34.34 18.32
N THR A 2 2.12 34.58 18.43
CA THR A 2 1.33 34.16 19.61
C THR A 2 1.15 32.64 19.59
N VAL A 3 1.09 31.99 20.78
CA VAL A 3 0.90 30.53 20.97
C VAL A 3 -0.30 30.00 20.17
N ASN A 4 -1.35 30.80 19.99
CA ASN A 4 -2.52 30.46 19.17
C ASN A 4 -2.20 30.42 17.68
N SER A 5 -1.30 31.22 17.15
CA SER A 5 -0.90 31.24 15.75
C SER A 5 -0.13 29.98 15.39
N SER A 6 0.79 29.53 16.24
CA SER A 6 1.57 28.28 16.02
C SER A 6 0.68 27.03 16.08
N ARG A 7 -0.27 26.99 17.03
CA ARG A 7 -1.23 25.87 17.16
C ARG A 7 -2.15 25.75 15.94
N ASN A 8 -2.59 26.90 15.38
CA ASN A 8 -3.42 26.89 14.16
C ASN A 8 -2.60 26.47 12.93
N ALA A 9 -1.35 26.87 12.81
CA ALA A 9 -0.46 26.43 11.74
C ALA A 9 -0.26 24.91 11.79
N LEU A 10 0.01 24.35 12.97
CA LEU A 10 0.19 22.92 13.16
C LEU A 10 -1.08 22.10 12.81
N LYS A 11 -2.26 22.60 13.20
CA LYS A 11 -3.54 21.99 12.79
C LYS A 11 -3.70 21.99 11.26
N ARG A 12 -3.44 23.12 10.60
CA ARG A 12 -3.53 23.21 9.13
C ARG A 12 -2.57 22.24 8.44
N ARG A 13 -1.33 22.11 8.95
CA ARG A 13 -0.33 21.15 8.47
C ARG A 13 -0.81 19.70 8.61
N THR A 14 -1.40 19.36 9.76
CA THR A 14 -1.99 18.03 10.00
C THR A 14 -3.12 17.72 9.01
N TRP A 15 -4.04 18.67 8.78
CA TRP A 15 -5.11 18.50 7.79
C TRP A 15 -4.57 18.36 6.36
N ALA A 16 -3.54 19.10 6.01
CA ALA A 16 -2.87 18.95 4.71
C ALA A 16 -2.31 17.54 4.52
N LEU A 17 -1.71 16.96 5.58
CA LEU A 17 -1.23 15.58 5.54
C LEU A 17 -2.35 14.56 5.37
N PHE A 18 -3.50 14.75 6.02
CA PHE A 18 -4.66 13.89 5.76
C PHE A 18 -5.08 13.92 4.29
N VAL A 19 -5.05 15.07 3.63
CA VAL A 19 -5.32 15.18 2.19
C VAL A 19 -4.25 14.44 1.39
N PHE A 20 -2.96 14.59 1.73
CA PHE A 20 -1.86 13.93 1.04
C PHE A 20 -1.81 12.41 1.26
N PHE A 21 -2.38 11.88 2.33
CA PHE A 21 -2.60 10.45 2.49
C PHE A 21 -3.87 9.98 1.76
N PHE A 22 -4.95 10.74 1.80
CA PHE A 22 -6.23 10.38 1.18
C PHE A 22 -6.13 10.32 -0.36
N LEU A 23 -5.50 11.32 -0.96
CA LEU A 23 -5.52 11.49 -2.41
C LEU A 23 -4.81 10.33 -3.17
N PRO A 24 -3.63 9.84 -2.77
CA PRO A 24 -3.02 8.67 -3.38
C PRO A 24 -3.91 7.43 -3.35
N GLY A 25 -4.61 7.19 -2.22
CA GLY A 25 -5.56 6.09 -2.11
C GLY A 25 -6.72 6.21 -3.09
N LEU A 26 -7.29 7.41 -3.21
CA LEU A 26 -8.38 7.69 -4.16
C LEU A 26 -7.93 7.47 -5.61
N LEU A 27 -6.75 7.99 -5.98
CA LEU A 27 -6.21 7.84 -7.33
C LEU A 27 -5.88 6.37 -7.66
N MET A 28 -5.30 5.64 -6.71
CA MET A 28 -5.00 4.21 -6.84
C MET A 28 -6.27 3.41 -7.12
N ALA A 29 -7.30 3.57 -6.31
CA ALA A 29 -8.56 2.85 -6.47
C ALA A 29 -9.33 3.26 -7.73
N SER A 30 -9.15 4.49 -8.22
CA SER A 30 -9.82 4.96 -9.44
C SER A 30 -9.44 4.19 -10.70
N TRP A 31 -8.19 3.74 -10.84
CA TRP A 31 -7.81 2.88 -11.96
C TRP A 31 -7.96 1.38 -11.61
N ALA A 32 -7.66 0.99 -10.36
CA ALA A 32 -7.71 -0.41 -9.95
C ALA A 32 -9.12 -1.02 -10.12
N THR A 33 -10.18 -0.28 -9.81
CA THR A 33 -11.58 -0.73 -10.05
C THR A 33 -11.89 -0.91 -11.53
N ARG A 34 -11.12 -0.32 -12.42
CA ARG A 34 -11.32 -0.35 -13.87
C ARG A 34 -10.46 -1.40 -14.59
N THR A 35 -9.69 -2.20 -13.85
CA THR A 35 -8.77 -3.20 -14.44
C THR A 35 -9.43 -4.10 -15.50
N PRO A 36 -10.67 -4.62 -15.32
CA PRO A 36 -11.31 -5.39 -16.38
C PRO A 36 -11.55 -4.58 -17.66
N ALA A 37 -12.11 -3.36 -17.55
CA ALA A 37 -12.34 -2.50 -18.69
C ALA A 37 -11.02 -2.03 -19.35
N ILE A 38 -9.99 -1.79 -18.56
CA ILE A 38 -8.64 -1.42 -19.04
C ILE A 38 -8.08 -2.55 -19.90
N ARG A 39 -8.10 -3.80 -19.40
CA ARG A 39 -7.64 -4.97 -20.14
C ARG A 39 -8.37 -5.10 -21.49
N ASP A 40 -9.71 -4.98 -21.47
CA ASP A 40 -10.53 -5.13 -22.67
C ASP A 40 -10.26 -4.01 -23.70
N ILE A 41 -10.11 -2.75 -23.25
CA ILE A 41 -9.76 -1.62 -24.13
C ILE A 41 -8.37 -1.82 -24.73
N LEU A 42 -7.40 -2.25 -23.94
CA LEU A 42 -6.03 -2.51 -24.41
C LEU A 42 -5.90 -3.81 -25.22
N SER A 43 -6.94 -4.65 -25.21
CA SER A 43 -6.97 -5.96 -25.89
C SER A 43 -5.78 -6.86 -25.55
N VAL A 44 -5.38 -6.87 -24.27
CA VAL A 44 -4.25 -7.66 -23.77
C VAL A 44 -4.73 -8.92 -23.06
N SER A 45 -3.89 -9.97 -23.10
CA SER A 45 -4.08 -11.19 -22.32
C SER A 45 -3.83 -10.94 -20.82
N ILE A 46 -4.12 -11.93 -19.98
CA ILE A 46 -3.87 -11.84 -18.52
C ILE A 46 -2.36 -11.72 -18.26
N ALA A 47 -1.53 -12.45 -18.97
CA ALA A 47 -0.07 -12.38 -18.84
C ALA A 47 0.47 -11.01 -19.26
N GLU A 48 -0.01 -10.48 -20.38
CA GLU A 48 0.36 -9.15 -20.87
C GLU A 48 -0.11 -8.06 -19.90
N MET A 49 -1.31 -8.20 -19.29
CA MET A 49 -1.79 -7.29 -18.25
C MET A 49 -0.87 -7.31 -17.02
N GLY A 50 -0.35 -8.48 -16.63
CA GLY A 50 0.68 -8.58 -15.59
C GLY A 50 1.94 -7.79 -15.92
N GLY A 51 2.38 -7.81 -17.19
CA GLY A 51 3.47 -7.00 -17.71
C GLY A 51 3.17 -5.49 -17.67
N VAL A 52 1.94 -5.11 -18.01
CA VAL A 52 1.49 -3.70 -17.93
C VAL A 52 1.50 -3.21 -16.48
N LEU A 53 0.95 -3.99 -15.55
CA LEU A 53 0.93 -3.68 -14.12
C LEU A 53 2.34 -3.63 -13.50
N PHE A 54 3.28 -4.38 -14.04
CA PHE A 54 4.70 -4.33 -13.63
C PHE A 54 5.31 -2.93 -13.76
N GLY A 55 4.80 -2.09 -14.67
CA GLY A 55 5.16 -0.68 -14.77
C GLY A 55 4.99 0.07 -13.46
N LEU A 56 3.86 -0.12 -12.76
CA LEU A 56 3.59 0.45 -11.43
C LEU A 56 4.67 0.03 -10.42
N SER A 57 5.00 -1.24 -10.40
CA SER A 57 5.93 -1.84 -9.44
C SER A 57 7.35 -1.31 -9.62
N ILE A 58 7.86 -1.27 -10.86
CA ILE A 58 9.17 -0.70 -11.19
C ILE A 58 9.20 0.79 -10.80
N GLY A 59 8.14 1.53 -11.17
CA GLY A 59 8.01 2.93 -10.82
C GLY A 59 8.08 3.14 -9.32
N SER A 60 7.25 2.46 -8.54
CA SER A 60 7.17 2.60 -7.08
C SER A 60 8.50 2.29 -6.40
N MET A 61 9.15 1.19 -6.79
CA MET A 61 10.48 0.84 -6.29
C MET A 61 11.51 1.92 -6.58
N SER A 62 11.54 2.42 -7.83
CA SER A 62 12.46 3.49 -8.23
C SER A 62 12.21 4.77 -7.42
N GLY A 63 10.94 5.13 -7.23
CA GLY A 63 10.53 6.28 -6.43
C GLY A 63 10.98 6.19 -4.98
N ILE A 64 10.77 5.04 -4.34
CA ILE A 64 11.19 4.80 -2.96
C ILE A 64 12.71 4.88 -2.82
N LEU A 65 13.47 4.27 -3.72
CA LEU A 65 14.93 4.27 -3.68
C LEU A 65 15.51 5.68 -3.85
N CYS A 66 14.89 6.53 -4.68
CA CYS A 66 15.32 7.91 -4.88
C CYS A 66 14.84 8.88 -3.79
N SER A 67 13.82 8.49 -3.02
CA SER A 67 13.08 9.39 -2.13
C SER A 67 13.94 10.03 -1.05
N ALA A 68 14.81 9.27 -0.40
CA ALA A 68 15.69 9.76 0.67
C ALA A 68 16.62 10.88 0.16
N TRP A 69 17.21 10.69 -1.03
CA TRP A 69 18.05 11.70 -1.68
C TRP A 69 17.22 12.94 -2.08
N LEU A 70 16.02 12.73 -2.63
CA LEU A 70 15.13 13.82 -3.01
C LEU A 70 14.74 14.67 -1.79
N VAL A 71 14.31 14.04 -0.70
CA VAL A 71 13.91 14.75 0.54
C VAL A 71 15.10 15.49 1.16
N LYS A 72 16.28 14.87 1.21
CA LYS A 72 17.49 15.49 1.74
C LYS A 72 17.90 16.71 0.91
N ARG A 73 17.76 16.66 -0.41
CA ARG A 73 18.17 17.73 -1.34
C ARG A 73 17.15 18.85 -1.43
N PHE A 74 15.87 18.55 -1.50
CA PHE A 74 14.81 19.50 -1.83
C PHE A 74 13.85 19.81 -0.67
N GLY A 75 13.84 18.98 0.38
CA GLY A 75 12.88 19.04 1.49
C GLY A 75 11.54 18.39 1.15
N THR A 76 10.79 18.02 2.18
CA THR A 76 9.50 17.30 2.03
C THR A 76 8.49 18.07 1.19
N ARG A 77 8.31 19.38 1.41
CA ARG A 77 7.34 20.21 0.69
C ARG A 77 7.50 20.14 -0.82
N ASN A 78 8.71 20.37 -1.32
CA ASN A 78 8.97 20.37 -2.76
C ASN A 78 8.82 18.96 -3.36
N VAL A 79 9.28 17.94 -2.64
CA VAL A 79 9.12 16.54 -3.06
C VAL A 79 7.65 16.19 -3.15
N ILE A 80 6.84 16.47 -2.12
CA ILE A 80 5.40 16.22 -2.12
C ILE A 80 4.72 16.93 -3.30
N LEU A 81 4.99 18.24 -3.49
CA LEU A 81 4.38 19.00 -4.59
C LEU A 81 4.68 18.40 -5.96
N VAL A 82 5.97 18.15 -6.23
CA VAL A 82 6.41 17.65 -7.55
C VAL A 82 5.87 16.22 -7.77
N THR A 83 6.04 15.33 -6.80
CA THR A 83 5.63 13.93 -6.96
C THR A 83 4.13 13.79 -7.06
N MET A 84 3.34 14.51 -6.25
CA MET A 84 1.88 14.49 -6.37
C MET A 84 1.40 15.07 -7.70
N SER A 85 2.05 16.13 -8.21
CA SER A 85 1.74 16.65 -9.55
C SER A 85 2.10 15.64 -10.65
N CYS A 86 3.25 14.97 -10.54
CA CYS A 86 3.64 13.90 -11.46
C CYS A 86 2.68 12.69 -11.38
N ALA A 87 2.13 12.38 -10.21
CA ALA A 87 1.11 11.34 -10.09
C ALA A 87 -0.15 11.67 -10.90
N LEU A 88 -0.60 12.93 -10.88
CA LEU A 88 -1.72 13.37 -11.74
C LEU A 88 -1.36 13.29 -13.22
N ILE A 89 -0.14 13.66 -13.61
CA ILE A 89 0.35 13.49 -14.99
C ILE A 89 0.34 12.01 -15.37
N GLY A 90 0.80 11.10 -14.48
CA GLY A 90 0.71 9.66 -14.68
C GLY A 90 -0.73 9.22 -14.97
N MET A 91 -1.72 9.68 -14.19
CA MET A 91 -3.14 9.40 -14.42
C MET A 91 -3.62 9.93 -15.78
N MET A 92 -3.18 11.13 -16.19
CA MET A 92 -3.51 11.68 -17.51
C MET A 92 -2.90 10.83 -18.65
N ILE A 93 -1.65 10.33 -18.47
CA ILE A 93 -1.03 9.39 -19.39
C ILE A 93 -1.83 8.08 -19.46
N LEU A 94 -2.32 7.55 -18.35
CA LEU A 94 -3.19 6.36 -18.34
C LEU A 94 -4.46 6.58 -19.17
N SER A 95 -5.13 7.73 -18.97
CA SER A 95 -6.30 8.08 -19.76
C SER A 95 -5.99 8.20 -21.27
N LEU A 96 -4.88 8.88 -21.62
CA LEU A 96 -4.42 9.00 -23.00
C LEU A 96 -4.08 7.63 -23.61
N ALA A 97 -3.44 6.76 -22.84
CA ALA A 97 -3.09 5.39 -23.27
C ALA A 97 -4.33 4.56 -23.60
N LEU A 98 -5.39 4.68 -22.82
CA LEU A 98 -6.67 4.03 -23.11
C LEU A 98 -7.33 4.60 -24.36
N TRP A 99 -7.25 5.91 -24.57
CA TRP A 99 -7.76 6.54 -25.78
C TRP A 99 -7.01 6.09 -27.04
N LEU A 100 -5.67 5.91 -26.92
CA LEU A 100 -4.80 5.41 -27.99
C LEU A 100 -4.73 3.88 -28.05
N THR A 101 -5.41 3.16 -27.17
CA THR A 101 -5.35 1.68 -27.03
C THR A 101 -3.92 1.14 -26.97
N SER A 102 -3.02 1.82 -26.22
CA SER A 102 -1.59 1.50 -26.17
C SER A 102 -1.18 0.87 -24.83
N PRO A 103 -0.93 -0.45 -24.74
CA PRO A 103 -0.49 -1.12 -23.52
C PRO A 103 0.85 -0.57 -22.99
N LEU A 104 1.78 -0.28 -23.89
CA LEU A 104 3.09 0.26 -23.52
C LEU A 104 2.96 1.64 -22.87
N LEU A 105 2.16 2.55 -23.47
CA LEU A 105 1.93 3.88 -22.91
C LEU A 105 1.21 3.79 -21.55
N PHE A 106 0.30 2.82 -21.38
CA PHE A 106 -0.36 2.57 -20.11
C PHE A 106 0.65 2.12 -19.05
N ALA A 107 1.55 1.18 -19.37
CA ALA A 107 2.62 0.73 -18.49
C ALA A 107 3.57 1.89 -18.10
N VAL A 108 3.91 2.78 -19.04
CA VAL A 108 4.70 4.00 -18.76
C VAL A 108 3.93 4.93 -17.82
N GLY A 109 2.64 5.14 -18.05
CA GLY A 109 1.77 5.92 -17.16
C GLY A 109 1.72 5.38 -15.74
N LEU A 110 1.59 4.05 -15.60
CA LEU A 110 1.70 3.36 -14.30
C LEU A 110 3.09 3.53 -13.68
N GLY A 111 4.15 3.49 -14.48
CA GLY A 111 5.52 3.73 -14.03
C GLY A 111 5.70 5.14 -13.45
N VAL A 112 5.21 6.15 -14.16
CA VAL A 112 5.23 7.56 -13.69
C VAL A 112 4.39 7.71 -12.41
N PHE A 113 3.19 7.15 -12.39
CA PHE A 113 2.31 7.16 -11.21
C PHE A 113 2.98 6.46 -10.02
N GLY A 114 3.55 5.27 -10.23
CA GLY A 114 4.24 4.50 -9.20
C GLY A 114 5.46 5.22 -8.63
N ALA A 115 6.34 5.76 -9.49
CA ALA A 115 7.52 6.52 -9.05
C ALA A 115 7.14 7.74 -8.22
N SER A 116 6.08 8.41 -8.64
CA SER A 116 5.52 9.56 -7.93
C SER A 116 4.96 9.15 -6.58
N PHE A 117 4.17 8.09 -6.55
CA PHE A 117 3.56 7.54 -5.35
C PHE A 117 4.62 7.09 -4.33
N GLY A 118 5.60 6.27 -4.74
CA GLY A 118 6.65 5.78 -3.85
C GLY A 118 7.52 6.90 -3.25
N SER A 119 7.84 7.92 -4.06
CA SER A 119 8.59 9.09 -3.56
C SER A 119 7.74 9.96 -2.64
N ALA A 120 6.46 10.18 -2.97
CA ALA A 120 5.53 10.96 -2.16
C ALA A 120 5.31 10.31 -0.79
N GLU A 121 5.10 8.99 -0.75
CA GLU A 121 4.88 8.23 0.48
C GLU A 121 5.97 8.48 1.51
N VAL A 122 7.24 8.38 1.11
CA VAL A 122 8.37 8.64 2.02
C VAL A 122 8.36 10.10 2.49
N ALA A 123 8.18 11.06 1.59
CA ALA A 123 8.18 12.49 1.95
C ALA A 123 7.03 12.85 2.91
N ILE A 124 5.84 12.30 2.67
CA ILE A 124 4.64 12.51 3.51
C ILE A 124 4.85 11.87 4.89
N ASN A 125 5.46 10.68 4.96
CA ASN A 125 5.78 10.04 6.23
C ASN A 125 6.83 10.82 7.04
N VAL A 126 7.87 11.35 6.40
CA VAL A 126 8.87 12.22 7.06
C VAL A 126 8.21 13.49 7.62
N GLU A 127 7.30 14.10 6.87
CA GLU A 127 6.53 15.26 7.29
C GLU A 127 5.57 14.92 8.44
N GLY A 128 4.88 13.77 8.36
CA GLY A 128 4.00 13.24 9.40
C GLY A 128 4.73 13.00 10.72
N ALA A 129 5.92 12.39 10.66
CA ALA A 129 6.77 12.19 11.83
C ALA A 129 7.24 13.52 12.46
N ALA A 130 7.46 14.56 11.65
CA ALA A 130 7.76 15.90 12.17
C ALA A 130 6.56 16.48 12.93
N VAL A 131 5.35 16.34 12.39
CA VAL A 131 4.11 16.77 13.06
C VAL A 131 3.89 16.00 14.37
N GLU A 132 4.12 14.69 14.42
CA GLU A 132 4.02 13.90 15.66
C GLU A 132 4.93 14.44 16.76
N ARG A 133 6.20 14.73 16.41
CA ARG A 133 7.17 15.29 17.36
C ARG A 133 6.71 16.65 17.88
N GLU A 134 6.23 17.55 17.00
CA GLU A 134 5.74 18.87 17.38
C GLU A 134 4.44 18.81 18.21
N MET A 135 3.56 17.84 17.95
CA MET A 135 2.30 17.65 18.69
C MET A 135 2.49 16.88 19.99
N ASN A 136 3.57 16.16 20.15
CA ASN A 136 3.79 15.15 21.19
C ASN A 136 2.61 14.16 21.29
N LYS A 137 2.12 13.71 20.11
CA LYS A 137 0.99 12.78 19.95
C LYS A 137 1.19 11.92 18.73
N THR A 138 0.86 10.64 18.83
CA THR A 138 0.85 9.70 17.71
C THR A 138 -0.31 10.01 16.77
N VAL A 139 -0.02 10.45 15.54
CA VAL A 139 -1.01 10.78 14.50
C VAL A 139 -0.77 10.05 13.16
N LEU A 140 0.43 9.49 12.94
CA LEU A 140 0.76 8.75 11.72
C LEU A 140 -0.19 7.57 11.42
N PRO A 141 -0.60 6.73 12.40
CA PRO A 141 -1.56 5.66 12.14
C PRO A 141 -2.89 6.18 11.59
N MET A 142 -3.37 7.33 12.11
CA MET A 142 -4.58 7.96 11.60
C MET A 142 -4.37 8.52 10.19
N MET A 143 -3.19 9.05 9.87
CA MET A 143 -2.85 9.51 8.51
C MET A 143 -2.90 8.34 7.51
N HIS A 144 -2.31 7.19 7.85
CA HIS A 144 -2.45 5.96 7.05
C HIS A 144 -3.90 5.45 6.94
N GLY A 145 -4.72 5.68 7.98
CA GLY A 145 -6.16 5.47 7.91
C GLY A 145 -6.83 6.30 6.82
N PHE A 146 -6.40 7.55 6.61
CA PHE A 146 -6.90 8.41 5.51
C PHE A 146 -6.53 7.87 4.12
N TYR A 147 -5.37 7.21 3.95
CA TYR A 147 -5.07 6.49 2.72
C TYR A 147 -6.10 5.38 2.45
N SER A 148 -6.42 4.57 3.45
CA SER A 148 -7.45 3.52 3.32
C SER A 148 -8.84 4.10 3.05
N LEU A 149 -9.19 5.22 3.69
CA LEU A 149 -10.43 5.94 3.41
C LEU A 149 -10.46 6.47 1.97
N GLY A 150 -9.31 6.93 1.46
CA GLY A 150 -9.15 7.35 0.07
C GLY A 150 -9.38 6.19 -0.90
N THR A 151 -8.78 5.02 -0.65
CA THR A 151 -9.01 3.82 -1.48
C THR A 151 -10.47 3.39 -1.45
N LEU A 152 -11.12 3.40 -0.29
CA LEU A 152 -12.54 3.08 -0.17
C LEU A 152 -13.41 4.08 -0.94
N ALA A 153 -13.14 5.38 -0.81
CA ALA A 153 -13.86 6.43 -1.53
C ALA A 153 -13.68 6.29 -3.05
N GLY A 154 -12.42 6.09 -3.51
CA GLY A 154 -12.11 5.86 -4.92
C GLY A 154 -12.77 4.59 -5.48
N ALA A 155 -12.80 3.51 -4.69
CA ALA A 155 -13.49 2.28 -5.07
C ALA A 155 -15.01 2.49 -5.21
N GLY A 156 -15.62 3.21 -4.26
CA GLY A 156 -17.05 3.57 -4.32
C GLY A 156 -17.39 4.44 -5.52
N VAL A 157 -16.56 5.45 -5.80
CA VAL A 157 -16.70 6.29 -7.01
C VAL A 157 -16.53 5.45 -8.28
N GLY A 158 -15.51 4.58 -8.31
CA GLY A 158 -15.25 3.67 -9.43
C GLY A 158 -16.42 2.75 -9.72
N MET A 159 -17.01 2.15 -8.69
CA MET A 159 -18.22 1.34 -8.79
C MET A 159 -19.38 2.14 -9.35
N ALA A 160 -19.66 3.32 -8.79
CA ALA A 160 -20.79 4.17 -9.24
C ALA A 160 -20.62 4.57 -10.69
N LEU A 161 -19.45 5.06 -11.09
CA LEU A 161 -19.17 5.47 -12.47
C LEU A 161 -19.23 4.28 -13.44
N THR A 162 -18.86 3.06 -13.00
CA THR A 162 -19.04 1.84 -13.80
C THR A 162 -20.51 1.52 -13.98
N ALA A 163 -21.32 1.60 -12.91
CA ALA A 163 -22.77 1.37 -12.97
C ALA A 163 -23.51 2.37 -13.89
N PHE A 164 -23.04 3.62 -13.93
CA PHE A 164 -23.56 4.64 -14.84
C PHE A 164 -23.00 4.55 -16.28
N GLY A 165 -22.18 3.54 -16.58
CA GLY A 165 -21.60 3.36 -17.92
C GLY A 165 -20.56 4.41 -18.32
N VAL A 166 -19.99 5.13 -17.36
CA VAL A 166 -18.94 6.11 -17.64
C VAL A 166 -17.67 5.39 -18.11
N PRO A 167 -17.09 5.73 -19.28
CA PRO A 167 -15.88 5.09 -19.79
C PRO A 167 -14.69 5.19 -18.81
N ALA A 168 -13.86 4.14 -18.75
CA ALA A 168 -12.66 4.12 -17.88
C ALA A 168 -11.71 5.29 -18.18
N THR A 169 -11.56 5.65 -19.47
CA THR A 169 -10.78 6.79 -19.94
C THR A 169 -11.23 8.10 -19.26
N VAL A 170 -12.54 8.36 -19.26
CA VAL A 170 -13.13 9.57 -18.66
C VAL A 170 -12.97 9.55 -17.14
N HIS A 171 -13.25 8.41 -16.50
CA HIS A 171 -13.12 8.29 -15.05
C HIS A 171 -11.70 8.62 -14.58
N ILE A 172 -10.69 8.01 -15.20
CA ILE A 172 -9.27 8.20 -14.84
C ILE A 172 -8.85 9.67 -15.04
N LEU A 173 -9.29 10.31 -16.14
CA LEU A 173 -9.05 11.72 -16.40
C LEU A 173 -9.69 12.61 -15.33
N LEU A 174 -10.96 12.36 -15.02
CA LEU A 174 -11.68 13.13 -13.98
C LEU A 174 -11.01 13.00 -12.62
N ALA A 175 -10.55 11.79 -12.24
CA ALA A 175 -9.80 11.58 -11.00
C ALA A 175 -8.53 12.43 -10.95
N ALA A 176 -7.78 12.50 -12.07
CA ALA A 176 -6.60 13.36 -12.18
C ALA A 176 -6.96 14.85 -12.00
N LEU A 177 -7.98 15.33 -12.70
CA LEU A 177 -8.40 16.74 -12.67
C LEU A 177 -8.90 17.16 -11.27
N VAL A 178 -9.69 16.31 -10.62
CA VAL A 178 -10.20 16.55 -9.25
C VAL A 178 -9.05 16.61 -8.24
N GLY A 179 -7.96 15.89 -8.47
CA GLY A 179 -6.76 15.90 -7.62
C GLY A 179 -5.97 17.22 -7.64
N ILE A 180 -6.12 18.07 -8.67
CA ILE A 180 -5.33 19.29 -8.84
C ILE A 180 -5.54 20.26 -7.67
N ALA A 181 -6.76 20.69 -7.45
CA ALA A 181 -7.05 21.72 -6.43
C ALA A 181 -6.64 21.29 -4.99
N PRO A 182 -6.94 20.07 -4.52
CA PRO A 182 -6.51 19.63 -3.19
C PRO A 182 -4.98 19.67 -3.01
N ILE A 183 -4.19 19.30 -4.01
CA ILE A 183 -2.72 19.33 -3.92
C ILE A 183 -2.24 20.78 -3.71
N TYR A 184 -2.66 21.70 -4.57
CA TYR A 184 -2.19 23.11 -4.52
C TYR A 184 -2.72 23.88 -3.32
N ILE A 185 -3.87 23.50 -2.75
CA ILE A 185 -4.38 24.08 -1.51
C ILE A 185 -3.64 23.51 -0.33
N ALA A 186 -3.51 22.18 -0.23
CA ALA A 186 -2.89 21.52 0.93
C ALA A 186 -1.40 21.85 1.07
N ILE A 187 -0.66 21.95 -0.05
CA ILE A 187 0.79 22.21 -0.01
C ILE A 187 1.15 23.54 0.64
N GLN A 188 0.23 24.52 0.64
CA GLN A 188 0.45 25.81 1.27
C GLN A 188 0.58 25.72 2.80
N ALA A 189 0.09 24.65 3.40
CA ALA A 189 0.19 24.40 4.83
C ALA A 189 1.44 23.61 5.23
N ILE A 190 2.18 23.06 4.28
CA ILE A 190 3.44 22.35 4.54
C ILE A 190 4.59 23.35 4.57
N PRO A 191 5.38 23.41 5.67
CA PRO A 191 6.49 24.35 5.77
C PRO A 191 7.66 23.96 4.87
N ASP A 192 8.49 24.93 4.51
CA ASP A 192 9.72 24.66 3.81
C ASP A 192 10.80 24.08 4.75
N GLY A 193 11.65 23.23 4.22
CA GLY A 193 12.89 22.81 4.87
C GLY A 193 12.80 21.53 5.71
N THR A 194 11.62 20.97 6.00
CA THR A 194 11.52 19.68 6.69
C THR A 194 12.29 18.61 5.90
N GLY A 195 13.13 17.84 6.60
CA GLY A 195 13.96 16.76 6.01
C GLY A 195 15.16 17.24 5.18
N LYS A 196 15.30 18.56 4.92
CA LYS A 196 16.41 19.12 4.16
C LYS A 196 17.68 19.12 5.02
N ASN A 197 18.80 18.68 4.42
CA ASN A 197 20.09 18.58 5.10
C ASN A 197 20.04 17.74 6.41
N ALA A 198 19.06 16.85 6.54
CA ALA A 198 19.10 15.88 7.63
C ALA A 198 20.46 15.19 7.59
N ALA A 199 21.23 15.32 8.68
CA ALA A 199 22.47 14.60 8.81
C ALA A 199 22.18 13.12 8.55
N ASP A 200 23.07 12.43 7.84
CA ASP A 200 23.02 10.98 7.77
C ASP A 200 23.08 10.48 9.21
N GLY A 201 21.92 10.16 9.75
CA GLY A 201 21.80 9.49 11.04
C GLY A 201 22.28 8.04 10.91
N THR A 202 23.45 7.86 10.33
CA THR A 202 24.28 6.70 10.56
C THR A 202 24.81 6.82 12.00
N GLN A 203 23.90 6.69 12.98
CA GLN A 203 24.33 6.10 14.22
C GLN A 203 24.87 4.74 13.80
N HIS A 204 26.20 4.62 13.81
CA HIS A 204 26.88 3.35 13.79
C HIS A 204 26.51 2.68 15.12
N GLY A 205 25.29 2.10 15.16
CA GLY A 205 24.93 1.13 16.16
C GLY A 205 25.89 -0.04 16.03
N GLU A 206 26.12 -0.75 17.12
CA GLU A 206 26.92 -1.97 17.15
C GLU A 206 26.57 -2.82 15.92
N LYS A 207 27.62 -3.32 15.23
CA LYS A 207 27.45 -4.17 14.04
C LYS A 207 26.68 -5.41 14.46
N GLY A 208 25.37 -5.42 14.24
CA GLY A 208 24.54 -6.59 14.47
C GLY A 208 24.97 -7.80 13.62
N VAL A 209 24.42 -8.95 13.91
CA VAL A 209 24.59 -10.16 13.09
C VAL A 209 24.20 -9.82 11.65
N PRO A 210 24.97 -10.23 10.63
CA PRO A 210 24.58 -10.02 9.24
C PRO A 210 23.14 -10.49 8.99
N PHE A 211 22.31 -9.69 8.31
CA PHE A 211 20.88 -9.93 8.15
C PHE A 211 20.54 -11.34 7.64
N TYR A 212 21.38 -11.92 6.77
CA TYR A 212 21.22 -13.28 6.22
C TYR A 212 21.46 -14.41 7.24
N ARG A 213 21.97 -14.10 8.43
CA ARG A 213 22.16 -15.04 9.55
C ARG A 213 21.16 -14.83 10.68
N ASP A 214 20.39 -13.75 10.64
CA ASP A 214 19.34 -13.48 11.61
C ASP A 214 18.05 -14.19 11.22
N ILE A 215 17.85 -15.40 11.71
CA ILE A 215 16.68 -16.23 11.40
C ILE A 215 15.37 -15.51 11.77
N GLN A 216 15.35 -14.77 12.88
CA GLN A 216 14.15 -14.04 13.27
C GLN A 216 13.81 -12.95 12.23
N LEU A 217 14.81 -12.17 11.80
CA LEU A 217 14.63 -11.15 10.79
C LEU A 217 14.18 -11.74 9.44
N LEU A 218 14.76 -12.87 9.03
CA LEU A 218 14.34 -13.58 7.82
C LEU A 218 12.90 -14.06 7.90
N LEU A 219 12.48 -14.60 9.05
CA LEU A 219 11.08 -15.03 9.24
C LEU A 219 10.11 -13.85 9.30
N ILE A 220 10.49 -12.70 9.88
CA ILE A 220 9.73 -11.45 9.78
C ILE A 220 9.62 -11.03 8.29
N GLY A 221 10.71 -11.18 7.52
CA GLY A 221 10.72 -10.98 6.07
C GLY A 221 9.72 -11.86 5.34
N VAL A 222 9.61 -13.14 5.70
CA VAL A 222 8.60 -14.06 5.13
C VAL A 222 7.18 -13.58 5.45
N VAL A 223 6.91 -13.14 6.67
CA VAL A 223 5.59 -12.63 7.06
C VAL A 223 5.24 -11.36 6.25
N VAL A 224 6.16 -10.39 6.16
CA VAL A 224 5.87 -9.16 5.41
C VAL A 224 5.67 -9.44 3.92
N LEU A 225 6.51 -10.29 3.33
CA LEU A 225 6.40 -10.67 1.92
C LEU A 225 5.02 -11.29 1.64
N ALA A 226 4.59 -12.25 2.44
CA ALA A 226 3.32 -12.92 2.27
C ALA A 226 2.13 -11.97 2.41
N MET A 227 2.13 -11.11 3.44
CA MET A 227 1.04 -10.18 3.71
C MET A 227 0.99 -9.05 2.67
N ALA A 228 2.14 -8.52 2.25
CA ALA A 228 2.23 -7.54 1.19
C ALA A 228 1.82 -8.13 -0.17
N PHE A 229 2.19 -9.39 -0.42
CA PHE A 229 1.78 -10.10 -1.63
C PHE A 229 0.25 -10.28 -1.68
N ALA A 230 -0.38 -10.59 -0.54
CA ALA A 230 -1.84 -10.71 -0.44
C ALA A 230 -2.54 -9.37 -0.68
N GLU A 231 -2.03 -8.27 -0.12
CA GLU A 231 -2.56 -6.92 -0.35
C GLU A 231 -2.39 -6.50 -1.81
N GLY A 232 -1.19 -6.67 -2.38
CA GLY A 232 -0.88 -6.32 -3.77
C GLY A 232 -1.72 -7.12 -4.76
N SER A 233 -1.86 -8.43 -4.53
CA SER A 233 -2.68 -9.29 -5.38
C SER A 233 -4.14 -8.84 -5.45
N ALA A 234 -4.71 -8.35 -4.35
CA ALA A 234 -6.06 -7.81 -4.35
C ALA A 234 -6.14 -6.48 -5.11
N ASN A 235 -5.19 -5.58 -4.89
CA ASN A 235 -5.16 -4.28 -5.56
C ASN A 235 -5.04 -4.41 -7.09
N ASP A 236 -4.24 -5.36 -7.54
CA ASP A 236 -3.92 -5.53 -8.97
C ASP A 236 -4.94 -6.42 -9.70
N TRP A 237 -5.42 -7.46 -9.04
CA TRP A 237 -6.13 -8.55 -9.71
C TRP A 237 -7.56 -8.77 -9.25
N LEU A 238 -7.99 -8.27 -8.07
CA LEU A 238 -9.29 -8.64 -7.50
C LEU A 238 -10.47 -8.30 -8.41
N PRO A 239 -10.58 -7.09 -9.04
CA PRO A 239 -11.70 -6.82 -9.95
C PRO A 239 -11.70 -7.76 -11.15
N LEU A 240 -10.52 -8.06 -11.70
CA LEU A 240 -10.37 -8.96 -12.86
C LEU A 240 -10.65 -10.42 -12.47
N LEU A 241 -10.18 -10.85 -11.30
CA LEU A 241 -10.47 -12.18 -10.73
C LEU A 241 -11.99 -12.41 -10.58
N MET A 242 -12.73 -11.38 -10.17
CA MET A 242 -14.19 -11.48 -10.01
C MET A 242 -14.89 -11.56 -11.36
N VAL A 243 -14.44 -10.80 -12.35
CA VAL A 243 -15.04 -10.82 -13.69
C VAL A 243 -14.69 -12.12 -14.42
N ASP A 244 -13.40 -12.44 -14.55
CA ASP A 244 -12.94 -13.59 -15.35
C ASP A 244 -13.05 -14.91 -14.58
N GLY A 245 -12.78 -14.90 -13.27
CA GLY A 245 -12.76 -16.12 -12.46
C GLY A 245 -14.14 -16.54 -11.92
N HIS A 246 -15.06 -15.60 -11.74
CA HIS A 246 -16.39 -15.84 -11.18
C HIS A 246 -17.56 -15.39 -12.08
N GLY A 247 -17.28 -14.81 -13.25
CA GLY A 247 -18.30 -14.38 -14.21
C GLY A 247 -19.12 -13.17 -13.73
N PHE A 248 -18.59 -12.33 -12.86
CA PHE A 248 -19.29 -11.13 -12.40
C PHE A 248 -19.31 -10.04 -13.46
N SER A 249 -20.32 -9.19 -13.40
CA SER A 249 -20.29 -7.96 -14.19
C SER A 249 -19.18 -7.03 -13.74
N PRO A 250 -18.64 -6.13 -14.58
CA PRO A 250 -17.62 -5.16 -14.18
C PRO A 250 -18.03 -4.31 -12.97
N THR A 251 -19.32 -3.96 -12.86
CA THR A 251 -19.87 -3.23 -11.70
C THR A 251 -19.77 -4.06 -10.42
N SER A 252 -20.14 -5.35 -10.49
CA SER A 252 -20.04 -6.25 -9.33
C SER A 252 -18.58 -6.49 -8.94
N GLY A 253 -17.66 -6.63 -9.90
CA GLY A 253 -16.23 -6.73 -9.63
C GLY A 253 -15.68 -5.50 -8.91
N SER A 254 -16.10 -4.29 -9.33
CA SER A 254 -15.73 -3.05 -8.64
C SER A 254 -16.33 -2.96 -7.23
N LEU A 255 -17.58 -3.42 -7.03
CA LEU A 255 -18.22 -3.49 -5.71
C LEU A 255 -17.45 -4.43 -4.76
N ILE A 256 -17.03 -5.59 -5.27
CA ILE A 256 -16.25 -6.56 -4.49
C ILE A 256 -14.90 -5.95 -4.07
N TYR A 257 -14.23 -5.21 -4.96
CA TYR A 257 -13.02 -4.49 -4.59
C TYR A 257 -13.29 -3.40 -3.51
N ALA A 258 -14.42 -2.71 -3.59
CA ALA A 258 -14.83 -1.79 -2.52
C ALA A 258 -15.05 -2.52 -1.17
N GLY A 259 -15.55 -3.76 -1.18
CA GLY A 259 -15.64 -4.62 0.00
C GLY A 259 -14.26 -4.95 0.60
N PHE A 260 -13.26 -5.26 -0.24
CA PHE A 260 -11.88 -5.47 0.19
C PHE A 260 -11.30 -4.21 0.85
N THR A 261 -11.44 -3.05 0.20
CA THR A 261 -10.92 -1.77 0.72
C THR A 261 -11.65 -1.33 2.00
N LEU A 262 -12.94 -1.68 2.16
CA LEU A 262 -13.68 -1.51 3.40
C LEU A 262 -13.06 -2.37 4.52
N GLY A 263 -12.81 -3.64 4.26
CA GLY A 263 -12.12 -4.54 5.21
C GLY A 263 -10.76 -3.99 5.63
N MET A 264 -9.95 -3.53 4.68
CA MET A 264 -8.66 -2.88 4.93
C MET A 264 -8.81 -1.64 5.83
N THR A 265 -9.77 -0.78 5.52
CA THR A 265 -10.03 0.45 6.28
C THR A 265 -10.43 0.13 7.71
N VAL A 266 -11.40 -0.75 7.90
CA VAL A 266 -11.86 -1.18 9.24
C VAL A 266 -10.71 -1.79 10.03
N GLY A 267 -9.94 -2.69 9.42
CA GLY A 267 -8.81 -3.33 10.08
C GLY A 267 -7.73 -2.33 10.53
N ARG A 268 -7.40 -1.32 9.71
CA ARG A 268 -6.41 -0.29 10.05
C ARG A 268 -6.89 0.64 11.17
N PHE A 269 -8.17 1.04 11.19
CA PHE A 269 -8.69 1.90 12.25
C PHE A 269 -8.90 1.17 13.58
N THR A 270 -9.27 -0.11 13.55
CA THR A 270 -9.53 -0.90 14.75
C THR A 270 -8.29 -1.65 15.26
N GLY A 271 -7.29 -1.82 14.40
CA GLY A 271 -6.11 -2.64 14.66
C GLY A 271 -5.35 -2.26 15.93
N GLY A 272 -5.23 -0.95 16.23
CA GLY A 272 -4.58 -0.47 17.45
C GLY A 272 -5.20 -1.06 18.72
N TRP A 273 -6.53 -1.06 18.80
CA TRP A 273 -7.25 -1.64 19.95
C TRP A 273 -6.96 -3.14 20.12
N PHE A 274 -6.90 -3.89 19.01
CA PHE A 274 -6.56 -5.32 19.06
C PHE A 274 -5.11 -5.56 19.48
N ILE A 275 -4.18 -4.71 19.03
CA ILE A 275 -2.75 -4.81 19.39
C ILE A 275 -2.55 -4.53 20.88
N ASP A 276 -3.28 -3.55 21.44
CA ASP A 276 -3.21 -3.20 22.86
C ASP A 276 -3.82 -4.30 23.75
N ARG A 277 -4.85 -5.02 23.26
CA ARG A 277 -5.57 -6.04 24.00
C ARG A 277 -4.93 -7.43 23.90
N TYR A 278 -4.32 -7.72 22.74
CA TYR A 278 -3.75 -9.04 22.43
C TYR A 278 -2.27 -8.90 22.08
N SER A 279 -1.55 -10.00 22.04
CA SER A 279 -0.16 -9.96 21.61
C SER A 279 -0.03 -9.69 20.10
N ARG A 280 1.06 -9.03 19.66
CA ARG A 280 1.36 -8.82 18.24
C ARG A 280 1.33 -10.12 17.44
N VAL A 281 1.84 -11.23 18.01
CA VAL A 281 1.78 -12.57 17.39
C VAL A 281 0.34 -13.03 17.16
N ALA A 282 -0.53 -12.87 18.16
CA ALA A 282 -1.94 -13.28 18.05
C ALA A 282 -2.65 -12.47 16.96
N VAL A 283 -2.42 -11.16 16.88
CA VAL A 283 -3.02 -10.28 15.87
C VAL A 283 -2.52 -10.63 14.48
N VAL A 284 -1.21 -10.78 14.26
CA VAL A 284 -0.65 -11.15 12.95
C VAL A 284 -1.15 -12.53 12.51
N ARG A 285 -1.19 -13.51 13.43
CA ARG A 285 -1.70 -14.83 13.10
C ARG A 285 -3.19 -14.82 12.75
N ALA A 286 -4.01 -14.11 13.53
CA ALA A 286 -5.44 -13.95 13.25
C ALA A 286 -5.67 -13.25 11.91
N SER A 287 -4.91 -12.17 11.60
CA SER A 287 -4.94 -11.48 10.32
C SER A 287 -4.59 -12.43 9.16
N ALA A 288 -3.51 -13.18 9.28
CA ALA A 288 -3.12 -14.15 8.24
C ALA A 288 -4.18 -15.26 8.06
N LEU A 289 -4.73 -15.79 9.14
CA LEU A 289 -5.80 -16.81 9.05
C LEU A 289 -7.10 -16.27 8.45
N MET A 290 -7.50 -15.03 8.78
CA MET A 290 -8.65 -14.38 8.14
C MET A 290 -8.40 -14.16 6.64
N GLY A 291 -7.21 -13.68 6.27
CA GLY A 291 -6.81 -13.54 4.87
C GLY A 291 -6.82 -14.88 4.13
N ALA A 292 -6.24 -15.92 4.73
CA ALA A 292 -6.22 -17.27 4.15
C ALA A 292 -7.65 -17.84 3.98
N LEU A 293 -8.54 -17.63 4.97
CA LEU A 293 -9.93 -18.04 4.87
C LEU A 293 -10.64 -17.29 3.74
N GLY A 294 -10.48 -15.97 3.66
CA GLY A 294 -11.08 -15.14 2.59
C GLY A 294 -10.61 -15.58 1.21
N ILE A 295 -9.30 -15.73 1.01
CA ILE A 295 -8.70 -16.17 -0.26
C ILE A 295 -9.15 -17.60 -0.59
N GLY A 296 -9.12 -18.51 0.39
CA GLY A 296 -9.54 -19.91 0.20
C GLY A 296 -11.00 -20.03 -0.24
N LEU A 297 -11.90 -19.25 0.38
CA LEU A 297 -13.32 -19.22 -0.02
C LEU A 297 -13.49 -18.72 -1.45
N ILE A 298 -12.75 -17.70 -1.87
CA ILE A 298 -12.77 -17.19 -3.26
C ILE A 298 -12.28 -18.27 -4.24
N ILE A 299 -11.24 -19.03 -3.88
CA ILE A 299 -10.70 -20.07 -4.77
C ILE A 299 -11.67 -21.26 -4.92
N PHE A 300 -12.26 -21.72 -3.81
CA PHE A 300 -12.92 -23.04 -3.78
C PHE A 300 -14.44 -22.98 -3.80
N VAL A 301 -15.06 -21.80 -3.64
CA VAL A 301 -16.53 -21.68 -3.55
C VAL A 301 -17.07 -20.86 -4.72
N ASP A 302 -18.00 -21.46 -5.47
CA ASP A 302 -18.71 -20.81 -6.58
C ASP A 302 -20.01 -20.15 -6.09
N SER A 303 -19.89 -19.06 -5.34
CA SER A 303 -21.03 -18.30 -4.87
C SER A 303 -20.70 -16.81 -4.80
N ALA A 304 -21.51 -15.99 -5.45
CA ALA A 304 -21.39 -14.54 -5.45
C ALA A 304 -21.46 -13.95 -4.02
N TRP A 305 -22.35 -14.48 -3.19
CA TRP A 305 -22.48 -14.06 -1.80
C TRP A 305 -21.25 -14.42 -0.96
N VAL A 306 -20.75 -15.65 -1.13
CA VAL A 306 -19.53 -16.08 -0.43
C VAL A 306 -18.34 -15.23 -0.87
N ALA A 307 -18.17 -14.98 -2.18
CA ALA A 307 -17.14 -14.11 -2.68
C ALA A 307 -17.21 -12.70 -2.05
N GLY A 308 -18.43 -12.11 -1.98
CA GLY A 308 -18.65 -10.79 -1.38
C GLY A 308 -18.23 -10.70 0.10
N VAL A 309 -18.55 -11.72 0.90
CA VAL A 309 -18.12 -11.77 2.31
C VAL A 309 -16.64 -12.08 2.42
N SER A 310 -16.13 -12.96 1.59
CA SER A 310 -14.75 -13.42 1.62
C SER A 310 -13.74 -12.31 1.35
N VAL A 311 -14.06 -11.35 0.48
CA VAL A 311 -13.15 -10.23 0.19
C VAL A 311 -13.03 -9.27 1.36
N VAL A 312 -14.08 -9.10 2.17
CA VAL A 312 -14.01 -8.31 3.41
C VAL A 312 -13.08 -9.00 4.41
N LEU A 313 -13.17 -10.33 4.55
CA LEU A 313 -12.26 -11.11 5.39
C LEU A 313 -10.82 -11.01 4.88
N TRP A 314 -10.60 -11.09 3.56
CA TRP A 314 -9.29 -10.89 2.97
C TRP A 314 -8.74 -9.49 3.27
N GLY A 315 -9.55 -8.43 3.09
CA GLY A 315 -9.17 -7.07 3.41
C GLY A 315 -8.82 -6.86 4.89
N LEU A 316 -9.66 -7.35 5.81
CA LEU A 316 -9.36 -7.34 7.25
C LEU A 316 -8.04 -8.07 7.54
N GLY A 317 -7.85 -9.24 6.94
CA GLY A 317 -6.65 -10.05 7.08
C GLY A 317 -5.38 -9.34 6.59
N ALA A 318 -5.43 -8.69 5.44
CA ALA A 318 -4.27 -8.00 4.85
C ALA A 318 -3.89 -6.70 5.59
N SER A 319 -4.82 -6.07 6.31
CA SER A 319 -4.73 -4.69 6.80
C SER A 319 -3.56 -4.39 7.73
N LEU A 320 -3.16 -5.33 8.59
CA LEU A 320 -2.17 -5.12 9.65
C LEU A 320 -0.82 -5.80 9.39
N GLY A 321 -0.70 -6.60 8.32
CA GLY A 321 0.49 -7.39 8.06
C GLY A 321 1.76 -6.55 7.93
N PHE A 322 1.75 -5.57 7.03
CA PHE A 322 2.89 -4.71 6.78
C PHE A 322 3.27 -3.85 8.00
N PRO A 323 2.38 -3.07 8.63
CA PRO A 323 2.76 -2.21 9.76
C PRO A 323 3.26 -3.00 10.97
N LEU A 324 2.70 -4.17 11.26
CA LEU A 324 3.13 -4.96 12.42
C LEU A 324 4.48 -5.65 12.20
N THR A 325 4.83 -6.02 10.98
CA THR A 325 6.14 -6.58 10.65
C THR A 325 7.23 -5.52 10.69
N ILE A 326 6.96 -4.30 10.22
CA ILE A 326 7.89 -3.16 10.36
C ILE A 326 8.15 -2.85 11.84
N SER A 327 7.08 -2.78 12.65
CA SER A 327 7.22 -2.62 14.10
C SER A 327 8.01 -3.76 14.74
N ALA A 328 7.81 -5.01 14.30
CA ALA A 328 8.60 -6.15 14.80
C ALA A 328 10.07 -6.03 14.44
N ALA A 329 10.40 -5.61 13.22
CA ALA A 329 11.77 -5.44 12.79
C ALA A 329 12.53 -4.40 13.64
N SER A 330 11.84 -3.32 14.04
CA SER A 330 12.44 -2.26 14.85
C SER A 330 12.75 -2.69 16.29
N ASP A 331 11.95 -3.63 16.84
CA ASP A 331 12.00 -4.00 18.27
C ASP A 331 12.84 -5.26 18.55
N THR A 332 13.21 -6.05 17.54
CA THR A 332 13.71 -7.43 17.76
C THR A 332 15.21 -7.57 17.70
N GLY A 333 15.99 -6.49 17.64
CA GLY A 333 17.46 -6.59 17.64
C GLY A 333 18.16 -5.24 17.50
N PRO A 334 19.49 -5.23 17.59
CA PRO A 334 20.29 -4.04 17.38
C PRO A 334 20.15 -3.54 15.93
N ASP A 335 20.50 -2.28 15.68
CA ASP A 335 20.44 -1.64 14.36
C ASP A 335 19.03 -1.66 13.73
N ALA A 336 18.06 -1.16 14.50
CA ALA A 336 16.66 -1.05 14.06
C ALA A 336 16.49 -0.41 12.65
N PRO A 337 17.21 0.64 12.23
CA PRO A 337 17.09 1.19 10.89
C PRO A 337 17.41 0.19 9.78
N THR A 338 18.50 -0.57 9.91
CA THR A 338 18.87 -1.59 8.91
C THR A 338 17.85 -2.72 8.87
N ARG A 339 17.38 -3.19 10.03
CA ARG A 339 16.37 -4.25 10.14
C ARG A 339 15.05 -3.84 9.49
N VAL A 340 14.57 -2.64 9.77
CA VAL A 340 13.38 -2.06 9.15
C VAL A 340 13.57 -1.95 7.63
N SER A 341 14.72 -1.49 7.16
CA SER A 341 15.03 -1.38 5.74
C SER A 341 14.98 -2.73 5.03
N VAL A 342 15.58 -3.78 5.63
CA VAL A 342 15.56 -5.15 5.07
C VAL A 342 14.12 -5.68 4.96
N VAL A 343 13.32 -5.54 6.02
CA VAL A 343 11.93 -6.01 6.03
C VAL A 343 11.07 -5.21 5.05
N ALA A 344 11.20 -3.88 5.02
CA ALA A 344 10.46 -3.05 4.07
C ALA A 344 10.80 -3.41 2.63
N THR A 345 12.10 -3.58 2.30
CA THR A 345 12.54 -4.00 0.96
C THR A 345 11.94 -5.35 0.59
N THR A 346 11.90 -6.30 1.53
CA THR A 346 11.29 -7.62 1.30
C THR A 346 9.79 -7.50 1.01
N GLY A 347 9.07 -6.62 1.71
CA GLY A 347 7.67 -6.32 1.43
C GLY A 347 7.46 -5.72 0.04
N TYR A 348 8.32 -4.79 -0.37
CA TYR A 348 8.24 -4.19 -1.71
C TYR A 348 8.57 -5.17 -2.84
N LEU A 349 9.41 -6.19 -2.59
CA LEU A 349 9.63 -7.28 -3.57
C LEU A 349 8.34 -8.05 -3.86
N ALA A 350 7.42 -8.16 -2.90
CA ALA A 350 6.11 -8.78 -3.14
C ALA A 350 5.30 -8.00 -4.19
N PHE A 351 5.27 -6.68 -4.10
CA PHE A 351 4.60 -5.82 -5.08
C PHE A 351 5.31 -5.83 -6.44
N LEU A 352 6.63 -6.03 -6.46
CA LEU A 352 7.40 -6.09 -7.71
C LEU A 352 7.16 -7.40 -8.46
N VAL A 353 7.17 -8.53 -7.76
CA VAL A 353 7.06 -9.87 -8.36
C VAL A 353 5.60 -10.27 -8.59
N GLY A 354 4.67 -9.75 -7.77
CA GLY A 354 3.26 -10.13 -7.76
C GLY A 354 2.57 -10.02 -9.11
N PRO A 355 2.51 -8.84 -9.75
CA PRO A 355 1.76 -8.67 -10.99
C PRO A 355 2.21 -9.59 -12.13
N PRO A 356 3.50 -9.67 -12.50
CA PRO A 356 3.92 -10.55 -13.59
C PRO A 356 3.78 -12.04 -13.25
N LEU A 357 4.04 -12.44 -11.99
CA LEU A 357 3.90 -13.85 -11.59
C LEU A 357 2.44 -14.30 -11.66
N LEU A 358 1.52 -13.53 -11.07
CA LEU A 358 0.09 -13.87 -11.09
C LEU A 358 -0.51 -13.72 -12.48
N GLY A 359 -0.02 -12.77 -13.29
CA GLY A 359 -0.40 -12.67 -14.70
C GLY A 359 -0.01 -13.92 -15.50
N TYR A 360 1.24 -14.36 -15.35
CA TYR A 360 1.71 -15.59 -16.01
C TYR A 360 0.94 -16.84 -15.55
N LEU A 361 0.76 -17.02 -14.25
CA LEU A 361 0.01 -18.16 -13.71
C LEU A 361 -1.48 -18.07 -14.08
N GLY A 362 -2.05 -16.88 -14.08
CA GLY A 362 -3.44 -16.63 -14.44
C GLY A 362 -3.74 -16.96 -15.90
N GLU A 363 -2.80 -16.67 -16.82
CA GLU A 363 -2.92 -17.04 -18.24
C GLU A 363 -2.95 -18.55 -18.44
N HIS A 364 -2.09 -19.30 -17.74
CA HIS A 364 -1.93 -20.74 -17.96
C HIS A 364 -2.91 -21.60 -17.18
N TYR A 365 -3.30 -21.15 -15.97
CA TYR A 365 -4.07 -21.96 -15.01
C TYR A 365 -5.38 -21.29 -14.55
N GLY A 366 -5.67 -20.08 -15.06
CA GLY A 366 -6.76 -19.23 -14.59
C GLY A 366 -6.44 -18.46 -13.30
N LEU A 367 -7.00 -17.25 -13.17
CA LEU A 367 -6.71 -16.36 -12.04
C LEU A 367 -7.09 -16.96 -10.67
N ARG A 368 -8.17 -17.76 -10.59
CA ARG A 368 -8.53 -18.45 -9.33
C ARG A 368 -7.44 -19.41 -8.87
N SER A 369 -6.87 -20.19 -9.78
CA SER A 369 -5.77 -21.13 -9.49
C SER A 369 -4.47 -20.36 -9.15
N ALA A 370 -4.21 -19.25 -9.81
CA ALA A 370 -3.06 -18.39 -9.49
C ALA A 370 -3.08 -17.90 -8.04
N MET A 371 -4.26 -17.66 -7.46
CA MET A 371 -4.41 -17.26 -6.06
C MET A 371 -3.98 -18.34 -5.04
N LEU A 372 -3.77 -19.59 -5.45
CA LEU A 372 -3.21 -20.65 -4.59
C LEU A 372 -1.81 -20.28 -4.06
N VAL A 373 -1.02 -19.57 -4.85
CA VAL A 373 0.29 -19.06 -4.41
C VAL A 373 0.13 -18.06 -3.28
N VAL A 374 -0.83 -17.14 -3.42
CA VAL A 374 -1.15 -16.14 -2.38
C VAL A 374 -1.62 -16.85 -1.10
N LEU A 375 -2.53 -17.81 -1.24
CA LEU A 375 -3.05 -18.61 -0.13
C LEU A 375 -1.93 -19.35 0.61
N ALA A 376 -1.03 -20.02 -0.13
CA ALA A 376 0.09 -20.75 0.46
C ALA A 376 1.02 -19.82 1.25
N LEU A 377 1.34 -18.64 0.70
CA LEU A 377 2.18 -17.66 1.38
C LEU A 377 1.52 -17.13 2.66
N VAL A 378 0.22 -16.82 2.63
CA VAL A 378 -0.51 -16.30 3.79
C VAL A 378 -0.63 -17.38 4.89
N ILE A 379 -0.85 -18.65 4.52
CA ILE A 379 -0.81 -19.77 5.48
C ILE A 379 0.59 -19.89 6.10
N LEU A 380 1.66 -19.78 5.29
CA LEU A 380 3.02 -19.78 5.79
C LEU A 380 3.26 -18.63 6.80
N ALA A 381 2.75 -17.43 6.50
CA ALA A 381 2.82 -16.29 7.42
C ALA A 381 2.12 -16.60 8.77
N ALA A 382 0.95 -17.27 8.75
CA ALA A 382 0.26 -17.66 9.97
C ALA A 382 1.08 -18.67 10.82
N ILE A 383 1.77 -19.61 10.15
CA ILE A 383 2.64 -20.61 10.81
C ILE A 383 3.82 -19.91 11.48
N VAL A 384 4.53 -19.05 10.75
CA VAL A 384 5.74 -18.39 11.24
C VAL A 384 5.48 -17.09 12.02
N ALA A 385 4.22 -16.75 12.28
CA ALA A 385 3.82 -15.50 12.96
C ALA A 385 4.51 -15.29 14.33
N LYS A 386 5.02 -16.36 14.96
CA LYS A 386 5.78 -16.25 16.21
C LYS A 386 7.04 -15.38 16.05
N ALA A 387 7.58 -15.24 14.85
CA ALA A 387 8.75 -14.42 14.56
C ALA A 387 8.55 -12.93 14.93
N VAL A 388 7.31 -12.41 14.88
CA VAL A 388 6.99 -11.02 15.24
C VAL A 388 6.84 -10.79 16.77
N ALA A 389 7.17 -11.78 17.61
CA ALA A 389 7.10 -11.64 19.07
C ALA A 389 8.00 -10.50 19.54
N LYS A 390 7.55 -9.75 20.55
CA LYS A 390 8.43 -8.81 21.26
C LYS A 390 9.52 -9.61 21.98
N PRO A 391 10.74 -9.09 22.08
CA PRO A 391 11.77 -9.70 22.91
C PRO A 391 11.30 -9.81 24.36
N ASP A 392 11.65 -10.91 25.03
CA ASP A 392 11.38 -11.04 26.45
C ASP A 392 12.18 -9.98 27.21
N THR A 393 11.54 -9.35 28.21
CA THR A 393 12.14 -8.27 29.02
C THR A 393 13.47 -8.68 29.67
N LYS A 394 13.66 -9.98 29.91
CA LYS A 394 14.93 -10.54 30.43
C LYS A 394 16.08 -10.45 29.42
N THR A 395 15.78 -10.53 28.13
CA THR A 395 16.80 -10.43 27.06
C THR A 395 17.17 -8.97 26.80
N GLN A 396 16.25 -8.04 26.98
CA GLN A 396 16.54 -6.59 26.88
C GLN A 396 17.51 -6.12 27.98
N THR A 397 17.29 -6.52 29.22
CA THR A 397 18.18 -6.18 30.34
C THR A 397 19.57 -6.78 30.19
N ALA A 398 19.71 -7.92 29.52
CA ALA A 398 21.00 -8.53 29.22
C ALA A 398 21.76 -7.81 28.09
N MET A 399 21.04 -7.25 27.12
CA MET A 399 21.62 -6.45 26.02
C MET A 399 21.97 -5.02 26.44
N GLU A 400 21.29 -4.45 27.45
CA GLU A 400 21.61 -3.14 28.01
C GLU A 400 22.82 -3.19 29.00
N ASN A 401 23.18 -4.37 29.49
CA ASN A 401 24.26 -4.59 30.45
C ASN A 401 25.54 -5.24 29.85
N SER A 402 25.55 -5.51 28.54
CA SER A 402 26.70 -6.03 27.79
C SER A 402 27.32 -4.93 26.90
#